data_4428f1a424d331abc692fb819fb6abd3
#
_entry.id   4428f1a424d331abc692fb819fb6abd3
#
_cell.length_a   1.000
_cell.length_b   1.000
_cell.length_c   1.000
_cell.angle_alpha   90.00
_cell.angle_beta   90.00
_cell.angle_gamma   90.00
#
_symmetry.space_group_name_H-M   'P 1'
#
loop_
_entity.id
_entity.type
_entity.pdbx_description
1 polymer ?
#
loop_
_entity_poly.entity_id
_entity_poly.type
_entity_poly.pdbx_seq_one_letter_code
_entity_poly.pdbx_strand_id
1 'polypeptide(L)'
;MTSNSEGKTYPLEEALRAQNALRQMAGLEREQFPVAAFVGMISDEIEILRRQGHTDQQIADAISKNSSIVITPDDIAANYATPEQRHAGKYQD
;
A
#
# COMPACT_ATOMS: atom_id res chain seq x y z
N MET A 1 19.61 -5.21 26.51
CA MET A 1 18.93 -4.61 26.66
C MET A 1 17.96 -4.20 25.73
N THR A 2 17.02 -4.55 25.77
CA THR A 2 16.00 -4.34 24.85
C THR A 2 15.16 -3.15 25.12
N SER A 3 15.30 -2.62 26.28
CA SER A 3 14.47 -1.48 26.62
C SER A 3 14.77 -0.29 25.74
N ASN A 4 15.92 -0.26 25.12
CA ASN A 4 16.25 0.89 24.30
C ASN A 4 15.54 0.92 22.98
N SER A 5 14.92 -0.18 22.59
CA SER A 5 14.22 -0.15 21.32
C SER A 5 12.77 0.24 21.48
N GLU A 6 12.29 0.37 22.72
CA GLU A 6 10.93 0.82 22.90
C GLU A 6 10.82 2.29 22.57
N GLY A 7 9.79 2.66 21.85
CA GLY A 7 9.59 4.04 21.45
C GLY A 7 10.31 4.45 20.20
N LYS A 8 11.19 3.61 19.68
CA LYS A 8 11.84 3.93 18.42
C LYS A 8 10.90 3.60 17.28
N THR A 9 10.95 4.43 16.25
CA THR A 9 10.14 4.18 15.07
C THR A 9 11.03 4.19 13.85
N TYR A 10 10.56 3.54 12.82
CA TYR A 10 11.28 3.45 11.58
C TYR A 10 10.34 3.65 10.42
N PRO A 11 10.80 4.25 9.31
CA PRO A 11 9.95 4.35 8.14
C PRO A 11 9.56 2.96 7.65
N LEU A 12 8.34 2.84 7.16
CA LEU A 12 7.83 1.56 6.71
C LEU A 12 8.70 0.98 5.59
N GLU A 13 9.16 1.82 4.68
CA GLU A 13 9.96 1.31 3.58
C GLU A 13 11.29 0.74 4.06
N GLU A 14 11.85 1.26 5.14
CA GLU A 14 13.05 0.67 5.70
C GLU A 14 12.76 -0.69 6.33
N ALA A 15 11.63 -0.78 7.02
CA ALA A 15 11.24 -2.06 7.61
C ALA A 15 11.02 -3.12 6.53
N LEU A 16 10.38 -2.73 5.43
CA LEU A 16 10.13 -3.67 4.35
C LEU A 16 11.43 -4.08 3.66
N ARG A 17 12.36 -3.15 3.52
CA ARG A 17 13.63 -3.47 2.91
C ARG A 17 14.41 -4.46 3.77
N ALA A 18 14.40 -4.24 5.08
CA ALA A 18 15.06 -5.18 6.00
C ALA A 18 14.40 -6.55 5.97
N GLN A 19 13.08 -6.57 5.94
CA GLN A 19 12.34 -7.83 5.89
C GLN A 19 12.68 -8.60 4.62
N ASN A 20 12.73 -7.91 3.49
CA ASN A 20 13.04 -8.56 2.22
C ASN A 20 14.45 -9.13 2.22
N ALA A 21 15.40 -8.42 2.83
CA ALA A 21 16.76 -8.93 2.92
C ALA A 21 16.83 -10.21 3.74
N LEU A 22 16.07 -10.23 4.84
CA LEU A 22 16.04 -11.42 5.70
C LEU A 22 15.36 -12.59 5.01
N ARG A 23 14.28 -12.32 4.28
CA ARG A 23 13.59 -13.37 3.54
C ARG A 23 14.51 -13.95 2.47
N GLN A 24 15.30 -13.10 1.84
CA GLN A 24 16.23 -13.56 0.84
C GLN A 24 17.30 -14.47 1.44
N MET A 25 17.83 -14.07 2.59
CA MET A 25 18.80 -14.91 3.30
C MET A 25 18.21 -16.25 3.70
N ALA A 26 16.94 -16.27 4.02
CA ALA A 26 16.26 -17.49 4.43
C ALA A 26 15.80 -18.35 3.25
N GLY A 27 16.03 -17.88 2.02
CA GLY A 27 15.59 -18.62 0.84
C GLY A 27 14.11 -18.46 0.55
N LEU A 28 13.46 -17.47 1.17
CA LEU A 28 12.04 -17.25 0.95
C LEU A 28 11.84 -16.23 -0.15
N GLU A 29 10.72 -16.35 -0.85
CA GLU A 29 10.40 -15.40 -1.90
C GLU A 29 9.94 -14.11 -1.31
N ARG A 30 10.10 -13.03 -2.08
CA ARG A 30 9.63 -11.73 -1.63
C ARG A 30 8.11 -11.76 -1.52
N GLU A 31 7.63 -11.04 -0.51
CA GLU A 31 6.21 -10.88 -0.37
C GLU A 31 5.65 -10.07 -1.53
N GLN A 32 4.51 -10.48 -2.02
CA GLN A 32 3.88 -9.77 -3.12
C GLN A 32 2.42 -9.55 -2.80
N PHE A 33 1.90 -8.40 -3.21
CA PHE A 33 0.50 -8.08 -3.04
C PHE A 33 -0.20 -8.15 -4.38
N PRO A 34 -1.37 -8.80 -4.47
CA PRO A 34 -2.18 -8.68 -5.68
C PRO A 34 -2.63 -7.23 -5.86
N VAL A 35 -2.93 -6.86 -7.11
CA VAL A 35 -3.31 -5.48 -7.40
C VAL A 35 -4.54 -5.07 -6.58
N ALA A 36 -5.48 -5.99 -6.37
CA ALA A 36 -6.67 -5.66 -5.60
C ALA A 36 -6.33 -5.26 -4.17
N ALA A 37 -5.40 -6.00 -3.55
CA ALA A 37 -5.00 -5.68 -2.19
C ALA A 37 -4.26 -4.35 -2.12
N PHE A 38 -3.42 -4.09 -3.11
CA PHE A 38 -2.67 -2.84 -3.14
C PHE A 38 -3.61 -1.64 -3.27
N VAL A 39 -4.55 -1.71 -4.22
CA VAL A 39 -5.49 -0.61 -4.42
C VAL A 39 -6.36 -0.43 -3.19
N GLY A 40 -6.78 -1.53 -2.56
CA GLY A 40 -7.55 -1.43 -1.33
C GLY A 40 -6.76 -0.71 -0.24
N MET A 41 -5.47 -1.00 -0.14
CA MET A 41 -4.62 -0.39 0.87
C MET A 41 -4.49 1.13 0.68
N ILE A 42 -4.53 1.62 -0.56
CA ILE A 42 -4.39 3.04 -0.81
C ILE A 42 -5.72 3.72 -1.12
N SER A 43 -6.83 3.08 -0.79
CA SER A 43 -8.14 3.64 -1.16
C SER A 43 -8.45 4.97 -0.46
N ASP A 44 -7.94 5.17 0.77
CA ASP A 44 -8.11 6.47 1.42
C ASP A 44 -7.43 7.57 0.61
N GLU A 45 -6.22 7.31 0.18
CA GLU A 45 -5.47 8.30 -0.60
C GLU A 45 -6.14 8.54 -1.95
N ILE A 46 -6.66 7.49 -2.57
CA ILE A 46 -7.36 7.63 -3.83
C ILE A 46 -8.57 8.54 -3.65
N GLU A 47 -9.33 8.32 -2.57
CA GLU A 47 -10.51 9.13 -2.32
C GLU A 47 -10.15 10.60 -2.16
N ILE A 48 -9.12 10.88 -1.38
CA ILE A 48 -8.69 12.25 -1.15
C ILE A 48 -8.25 12.90 -2.46
N LEU A 49 -7.48 12.20 -3.25
CA LEU A 49 -6.97 12.75 -4.51
C LEU A 49 -8.10 13.00 -5.49
N ARG A 50 -9.08 12.11 -5.55
CA ARG A 50 -10.23 12.32 -6.41
C ARG A 50 -11.02 13.56 -5.99
N ARG A 51 -11.17 13.77 -4.70
CA ARG A 51 -11.85 14.97 -4.20
C ARG A 51 -11.09 16.24 -4.57
N GLN A 52 -9.78 16.15 -4.67
CA GLN A 52 -8.96 17.27 -5.04
C GLN A 52 -8.89 17.49 -6.55
N GLY A 53 -9.58 16.66 -7.32
CA GLY A 53 -9.66 16.82 -8.76
C GLY A 53 -8.67 15.99 -9.57
N HIS A 54 -7.94 15.12 -8.93
CA HIS A 54 -7.00 14.26 -9.65
C HIS A 54 -7.73 13.10 -10.32
N THR A 55 -7.28 12.75 -11.51
CA THR A 55 -7.86 11.62 -12.24
C THR A 55 -7.14 10.33 -11.84
N ASP A 56 -7.79 9.22 -12.12
CA ASP A 56 -7.16 7.92 -11.86
C ASP A 56 -5.89 7.75 -12.70
N GLN A 57 -5.85 8.36 -13.89
CA GLN A 57 -4.62 8.33 -14.68
C GLN A 57 -3.49 9.06 -13.97
N GLN A 58 -3.78 10.20 -13.36
CA GLN A 58 -2.78 10.94 -12.62
C GLN A 58 -2.29 10.16 -11.40
N ILE A 59 -3.21 9.46 -10.75
CA ILE A 59 -2.87 8.63 -9.61
C ILE A 59 -1.96 7.47 -10.06
N ALA A 60 -2.33 6.80 -11.13
CA ALA A 60 -1.52 5.71 -11.66
C ALA A 60 -0.13 6.19 -12.06
N ASP A 61 -0.05 7.38 -12.68
CA ASP A 61 1.24 7.94 -13.06
C ASP A 61 2.10 8.25 -11.86
N ALA A 62 1.50 8.78 -10.80
CA ALA A 62 2.26 9.09 -9.58
C ALA A 62 2.81 7.82 -8.95
N ILE A 63 2.04 6.75 -8.97
CA ILE A 63 2.49 5.48 -8.43
C ILE A 63 3.70 4.96 -9.21
N SER A 64 3.63 4.99 -10.53
CA SER A 64 4.72 4.45 -11.32
C SER A 64 5.96 5.34 -11.29
N LYS A 65 5.79 6.64 -11.05
CA LYS A 65 6.95 7.52 -10.92
C LYS A 65 7.68 7.33 -9.60
N ASN A 66 6.97 6.92 -8.57
CA ASN A 66 7.54 6.85 -7.23
C ASN A 66 7.78 5.43 -6.74
N SER A 67 7.53 4.45 -7.58
CA SER A 67 7.75 3.07 -7.20
C SER A 67 7.94 2.24 -8.47
N SER A 68 8.16 0.96 -8.31
CA SER A 68 8.24 0.06 -9.45
C SER A 68 6.88 -0.54 -9.78
N ILE A 69 5.83 -0.10 -9.12
CA ILE A 69 4.50 -0.62 -9.35
C ILE A 69 3.89 0.03 -10.58
N VAL A 70 3.34 -0.79 -11.47
CA VAL A 70 2.69 -0.29 -12.68
C VAL A 70 1.25 -0.77 -12.66
N ILE A 71 0.31 0.17 -12.54
CA ILE A 71 -1.11 -0.16 -12.60
C ILE A 71 -1.78 0.81 -13.54
N THR A 72 -2.99 0.46 -13.97
CA THR A 72 -3.76 1.27 -14.92
C THR A 72 -4.88 1.98 -14.18
N PRO A 73 -5.47 3.01 -14.78
CA PRO A 73 -6.67 3.62 -14.20
C PRO A 73 -7.80 2.62 -14.01
N ASP A 74 -7.90 1.63 -14.90
CA ASP A 74 -8.92 0.60 -14.76
C ASP A 74 -8.68 -0.25 -13.52
N ASP A 75 -7.43 -0.54 -13.22
CA ASP A 75 -7.10 -1.28 -12.00
C ASP A 75 -7.56 -0.52 -10.76
N ILE A 76 -7.38 0.80 -10.78
CA ILE A 76 -7.79 1.63 -9.66
C ILE A 76 -9.31 1.62 -9.54
N ALA A 77 -10.00 1.85 -10.65
CA ALA A 77 -11.47 1.91 -10.61
C ALA A 77 -12.08 0.58 -10.21
N ALA A 78 -11.51 -0.51 -10.69
CA ALA A 78 -12.08 -1.83 -10.44
C ALA A 78 -11.88 -2.31 -9.02
N ASN A 79 -10.82 -1.84 -8.36
CA ASN A 79 -10.44 -2.38 -7.05
C ASN A 79 -10.55 -1.39 -5.91
N TYR A 80 -10.97 -0.17 -6.20
CA TYR A 80 -11.13 0.85 -5.16
C TYR A 80 -12.16 0.38 -4.13
N ALA A 81 -11.79 0.45 -2.86
CA ALA A 81 -12.70 0.09 -1.78
C ALA A 81 -13.39 1.34 -1.29
N THR A 82 -14.72 1.37 -1.36
CA THR A 82 -15.50 2.53 -0.93
C THR A 82 -15.36 2.71 0.58
N PRO A 83 -15.68 3.91 1.10
CA PRO A 83 -15.65 4.10 2.55
C PRO A 83 -16.49 3.08 3.30
N GLU A 84 -17.64 2.72 2.75
CA GLU A 84 -18.49 1.71 3.39
C GLU A 84 -17.79 0.36 3.44
N GLN A 85 -17.14 -0.02 2.37
CA GLN A 85 -16.44 -1.30 2.34
C GLN A 85 -15.28 -1.32 3.34
N ARG A 86 -14.57 -0.22 3.43
CA ARG A 86 -13.45 -0.12 4.36
C ARG A 86 -13.92 -0.18 5.82
N HIS A 87 -15.03 0.52 6.10
CA HIS A 87 -15.57 0.52 7.45
C HIS A 87 -16.21 -0.79 7.82
N ALA A 88 -16.87 -1.43 6.88
CA ALA A 88 -17.48 -2.73 7.15
C ALA A 88 -16.42 -3.73 7.60
N GLY A 89 -15.27 -3.72 6.95
CA GLY A 89 -14.20 -4.60 7.35
C GLY A 89 -13.70 -4.35 8.75
N LYS A 90 -13.74 -3.08 9.19
CA LYS A 90 -13.29 -2.75 10.51
C LYS A 90 -14.25 -3.19 11.59
N TYR A 91 -15.51 -3.12 11.35
CA TYR A 91 -16.49 -3.40 12.37
C TYR A 91 -17.08 -4.79 12.33
N GLN A 92 -16.50 -5.62 11.49
CA GLN A 92 -17.02 -6.88 11.39
C GLN A 92 -16.39 -7.77 12.33
N ASP A 93 -16.42 -7.74 13.47
CA ASP A 93 -15.78 -8.66 14.30
C ASP A 93 -16.69 -9.46 15.16
#